data_d699884259da865af3b37bc5c519b84a
#
_entry.id   d699884259da865af3b37bc5c519b84a
#
_cell.length_a   1.000
_cell.length_b   1.000
_cell.length_c   1.000
_cell.angle_alpha   90.00
_cell.angle_beta   90.00
_cell.angle_gamma   90.00
#
_symmetry.space_group_name_H-M   'P 1'
#
loop_
_entity.id
_entity.type
_entity.pdbx_description
1 polymer ?
#
loop_
_entity_poly.entity_id
_entity_poly.type
_entity_poly.pdbx_seq_one_letter_code
_entity_poly.pdbx_strand_id
1 'polypeptide(L)'
;MGKAFATCMDNFRRWFASPKIYVVFVLILIMQDSMMIAPIRRFARDMNLGVAPWIYPFLPMDWYICMLEAVGAIFLFCDSPMVNAGTPYLFMRTGRRAWLGGQIMYVLLAALAYQILFLLSSVLLVLPQLEFTPQWGKTLGSLAQTNIGYWEYGITLSGSLVRRFTPMQAMALSFSLRWMVTALLGMLLLCMNLFLPRVFGMIAGGAIALLHPTAINASGTFLYYISPASWTALDYVNVSGGSDTSAMALFPDLTYIRITGMAILLALILISFLGFRKKSIYSLSTT
;
A
#
# COMPACT_ATOMS: atom_id res chain seq x y z
N MET A 1 15.51 -3.73 -23.53
CA MET A 1 14.23 -3.74 -22.79
C MET A 1 13.56 -5.12 -22.76
N GLY A 2 13.48 -5.88 -23.86
CA GLY A 2 12.79 -7.19 -23.86
C GLY A 2 13.26 -8.23 -22.84
N LYS A 3 14.55 -8.27 -22.54
CA LYS A 3 15.11 -9.25 -21.57
C LYS A 3 14.69 -8.98 -20.11
N ALA A 4 14.61 -7.70 -19.70
CA ALA A 4 14.15 -7.32 -18.37
C ALA A 4 12.63 -7.57 -18.22
N PHE A 5 11.86 -7.24 -19.26
CA PHE A 5 10.43 -7.53 -19.29
C PHE A 5 10.12 -9.02 -19.21
N ALA A 6 10.89 -9.86 -19.94
CA ALA A 6 10.73 -11.31 -19.86
C ALA A 6 10.97 -11.84 -18.44
N THR A 7 11.99 -11.32 -17.73
CA THR A 7 12.24 -11.68 -16.31
C THR A 7 11.09 -11.23 -15.40
N CYS A 8 10.56 -10.04 -15.60
CA CYS A 8 9.41 -9.54 -14.86
C CYS A 8 8.18 -10.44 -15.06
N MET A 9 7.88 -10.82 -16.32
CA MET A 9 6.74 -11.67 -16.65
C MET A 9 6.90 -13.09 -16.09
N ASP A 10 8.11 -13.63 -16.05
CA ASP A 10 8.38 -14.92 -15.40
C ASP A 10 8.05 -14.88 -13.89
N ASN A 11 8.38 -13.78 -13.21
CA ASN A 11 8.02 -13.61 -11.81
C ASN A 11 6.49 -13.53 -11.60
N PHE A 12 5.74 -12.85 -12.50
CA PHE A 12 4.27 -12.83 -12.43
C PHE A 12 3.63 -14.20 -12.67
N ARG A 13 4.17 -14.99 -13.60
CA ARG A 13 3.67 -16.36 -13.82
C ARG A 13 3.72 -17.23 -12.56
N ARG A 14 4.68 -16.96 -11.66
CA ARG A 14 4.81 -17.68 -10.39
C ARG A 14 3.72 -17.35 -9.39
N TRP A 15 3.02 -16.22 -9.55
CA TRP A 15 1.89 -15.87 -8.69
C TRP A 15 0.82 -16.94 -8.73
N PHE A 16 0.49 -17.46 -9.91
CA PHE A 16 -0.53 -18.50 -10.08
C PHE A 16 -0.15 -19.84 -9.42
N ALA A 17 1.13 -20.08 -9.24
CA ALA A 17 1.62 -21.30 -8.58
C ALA A 17 1.87 -21.10 -7.07
N SER A 18 1.80 -19.87 -6.57
CA SER A 18 2.14 -19.54 -5.18
C SER A 18 0.89 -19.47 -4.30
N PRO A 19 0.71 -20.37 -3.31
CA PRO A 19 -0.42 -20.30 -2.39
C PRO A 19 -0.43 -19.04 -1.54
N LYS A 20 0.73 -18.40 -1.31
CA LYS A 20 0.87 -17.15 -0.56
C LYS A 20 0.01 -16.02 -1.14
N ILE A 21 -0.06 -15.91 -2.48
CA ILE A 21 -0.80 -14.86 -3.16
C ILE A 21 -2.30 -14.99 -2.87
N TYR A 22 -2.82 -16.22 -2.92
CA TYR A 22 -4.23 -16.49 -2.62
C TYR A 22 -4.56 -16.19 -1.16
N VAL A 23 -3.66 -16.54 -0.23
CA VAL A 23 -3.82 -16.23 1.20
C VAL A 23 -3.84 -14.72 1.43
N VAL A 24 -2.92 -13.97 0.82
CA VAL A 24 -2.91 -12.50 0.92
C VAL A 24 -4.20 -11.91 0.36
N PHE A 25 -4.68 -12.40 -0.78
CA PHE A 25 -5.92 -11.92 -1.40
C PHE A 25 -7.15 -12.17 -0.51
N VAL A 26 -7.30 -13.39 0.02
CA VAL A 26 -8.40 -13.74 0.94
C VAL A 26 -8.33 -12.91 2.21
N LEU A 27 -7.14 -12.71 2.76
CA LEU A 27 -6.92 -11.88 3.93
C LEU A 27 -7.36 -10.43 3.69
N ILE A 28 -7.01 -9.84 2.54
CA ILE A 28 -7.44 -8.50 2.14
C ILE A 28 -8.97 -8.41 2.11
N LEU A 29 -9.65 -9.37 1.48
CA LEU A 29 -11.10 -9.38 1.39
C LEU A 29 -11.76 -9.45 2.77
N ILE A 30 -11.34 -10.40 3.60
CA ILE A 30 -11.92 -10.61 4.94
C ILE A 30 -11.74 -9.37 5.79
N MET A 31 -10.55 -8.75 5.76
CA MET A 31 -10.25 -7.61 6.62
C MET A 31 -10.95 -6.32 6.18
N GLN A 32 -11.00 -6.06 4.88
CA GLN A 32 -11.78 -4.92 4.37
C GLN A 32 -13.27 -5.09 4.69
N ASP A 33 -13.81 -6.30 4.51
CA ASP A 33 -15.22 -6.54 4.80
C ASP A 33 -15.50 -6.40 6.30
N SER A 34 -14.79 -7.13 7.15
CA SER A 34 -15.09 -7.18 8.58
C SER A 34 -14.86 -5.86 9.31
N MET A 35 -13.79 -5.13 8.97
CA MET A 35 -13.40 -3.93 9.71
C MET A 35 -14.13 -2.67 9.25
N MET A 36 -14.44 -2.56 7.95
CA MET A 36 -15.02 -1.31 7.43
C MET A 36 -16.28 -1.51 6.59
N ILE A 37 -16.29 -2.46 5.65
CA ILE A 37 -17.36 -2.51 4.64
C ILE A 37 -18.65 -3.12 5.21
N ALA A 38 -18.56 -4.17 6.04
CA ALA A 38 -19.74 -4.77 6.65
C ALA A 38 -20.48 -3.79 7.59
N PRO A 39 -19.81 -3.02 8.47
CA PRO A 39 -20.43 -1.95 9.22
C PRO A 39 -21.11 -0.89 8.35
N ILE A 40 -20.45 -0.42 7.27
CA ILE A 40 -21.04 0.54 6.32
C ILE A 40 -22.29 -0.04 5.67
N ARG A 41 -22.26 -1.31 5.25
CA ARG A 41 -23.42 -1.99 4.66
C ARG A 41 -24.57 -2.18 5.67
N ARG A 42 -24.25 -2.42 6.96
CA ARG A 42 -25.28 -2.48 8.02
C ARG A 42 -25.97 -1.15 8.16
N PHE A 43 -25.22 -0.06 8.32
CA PHE A 43 -25.77 1.30 8.38
C PHE A 43 -26.64 1.63 7.16
N ALA A 44 -26.15 1.33 5.97
CA ALA A 44 -26.88 1.58 4.72
C ALA A 44 -28.21 0.82 4.67
N ARG A 45 -28.22 -0.43 5.16
CA ARG A 45 -29.43 -1.26 5.23
C ARG A 45 -30.43 -0.73 6.24
N ASP A 46 -29.96 -0.35 7.43
CA ASP A 46 -30.83 0.15 8.52
C ASP A 46 -31.50 1.48 8.14
N MET A 47 -30.78 2.31 7.37
CA MET A 47 -31.29 3.59 6.86
C MET A 47 -31.94 3.50 5.48
N ASN A 48 -31.99 2.31 4.87
CA ASN A 48 -32.48 2.08 3.51
C ASN A 48 -31.83 2.99 2.46
N LEU A 49 -30.49 3.12 2.54
CA LEU A 49 -29.67 3.96 1.65
C LEU A 49 -28.74 3.09 0.79
N GLY A 50 -28.35 3.62 -0.38
CA GLY A 50 -27.28 3.05 -1.20
C GLY A 50 -25.89 3.48 -0.71
N VAL A 51 -24.87 2.72 -1.07
CA VAL A 51 -23.46 3.00 -0.73
C VAL A 51 -22.71 3.42 -2.00
N ALA A 52 -22.05 4.57 -1.95
CA ALA A 52 -21.20 5.03 -3.04
C ALA A 52 -19.90 4.22 -3.13
N PRO A 53 -19.29 4.01 -4.34
CA PRO A 53 -18.10 3.18 -4.54
C PRO A 53 -16.81 3.80 -3.98
N TRP A 54 -16.87 4.93 -3.31
CA TRP A 54 -15.74 5.75 -2.89
C TRP A 54 -15.17 5.38 -1.51
N ILE A 55 -15.19 4.09 -1.12
CA ILE A 55 -14.74 3.64 0.20
C ILE A 55 -13.20 3.57 0.29
N TYR A 56 -12.52 3.27 -0.81
CA TYR A 56 -11.07 3.03 -0.86
C TYR A 56 -10.20 4.09 -0.16
N PRO A 57 -10.46 5.43 -0.25
CA PRO A 57 -9.67 6.44 0.46
C PRO A 57 -9.79 6.41 1.98
N PHE A 58 -10.86 5.80 2.52
CA PHE A 58 -11.07 5.68 3.96
C PHE A 58 -10.33 4.48 4.56
N LEU A 59 -10.01 3.45 3.76
CA LEU A 59 -9.37 2.23 4.25
C LEU A 59 -8.09 2.48 5.07
N PRO A 60 -7.14 3.32 4.65
CA PRO A 60 -5.90 3.53 5.39
C PRO A 60 -6.06 4.39 6.65
N MET A 61 -7.26 4.91 6.93
CA MET A 61 -7.54 5.64 8.17
C MET A 61 -7.72 4.69 9.36
N ASP A 62 -8.19 3.47 9.09
CA ASP A 62 -8.17 2.41 10.07
C ASP A 62 -6.75 1.84 10.19
N TRP A 63 -6.16 1.95 11.37
CA TRP A 63 -4.78 1.54 11.60
C TRP A 63 -4.57 0.02 11.44
N TYR A 64 -5.59 -0.79 11.73
CA TYR A 64 -5.52 -2.23 11.50
C TYR A 64 -5.44 -2.56 10.02
N ILE A 65 -6.29 -1.92 9.19
CA ILE A 65 -6.28 -2.10 7.75
C ILE A 65 -4.95 -1.63 7.17
N CYS A 66 -4.46 -0.47 7.60
CA CYS A 66 -3.17 0.07 7.16
C CYS A 66 -1.99 -0.86 7.52
N MET A 67 -1.95 -1.35 8.77
CA MET A 67 -0.93 -2.30 9.22
C MET A 67 -0.99 -3.61 8.42
N LEU A 68 -2.18 -4.13 8.19
CA LEU A 68 -2.37 -5.38 7.48
C LEU A 68 -2.03 -5.26 6.00
N GLU A 69 -2.31 -4.10 5.39
CA GLU A 69 -1.87 -3.78 4.04
C GLU A 69 -0.35 -3.83 3.92
N ALA A 70 0.36 -3.24 4.89
CA ALA A 70 1.82 -3.29 4.94
C ALA A 70 2.34 -4.73 5.15
N VAL A 71 1.72 -5.50 6.04
CA VAL A 71 2.05 -6.92 6.25
C VAL A 71 1.79 -7.74 4.98
N GLY A 72 0.67 -7.53 4.30
CA GLY A 72 0.37 -8.18 3.02
C GLY A 72 1.41 -7.85 1.94
N ALA A 73 1.87 -6.60 1.87
CA ALA A 73 2.96 -6.20 0.99
C ALA A 73 4.30 -6.90 1.35
N ILE A 74 4.60 -7.04 2.65
CA ILE A 74 5.78 -7.78 3.11
C ILE A 74 5.70 -9.25 2.67
N PHE A 75 4.56 -9.91 2.85
CA PHE A 75 4.37 -11.29 2.39
C PHE A 75 4.47 -11.42 0.86
N LEU A 76 4.00 -10.43 0.12
CA LEU A 76 4.10 -10.39 -1.34
C LEU A 76 5.56 -10.32 -1.80
N PHE A 77 6.39 -9.52 -1.12
CA PHE A 77 7.75 -9.22 -1.52
C PHE A 77 8.85 -9.95 -0.72
N CYS A 78 8.51 -10.75 0.29
CA CYS A 78 9.51 -11.44 1.14
C CYS A 78 10.47 -12.36 0.36
N ASP A 79 10.02 -12.93 -0.75
CA ASP A 79 10.82 -13.78 -1.63
C ASP A 79 11.56 -13.00 -2.74
N SER A 80 11.44 -11.67 -2.77
CA SER A 80 12.16 -10.84 -3.74
C SER A 80 13.62 -10.63 -3.30
N PRO A 81 14.61 -10.78 -4.21
CA PRO A 81 14.50 -11.22 -5.59
C PRO A 81 14.15 -12.71 -5.70
N MET A 82 13.30 -13.04 -6.66
CA MET A 82 12.90 -14.44 -6.89
C MET A 82 14.05 -15.22 -7.51
N VAL A 83 14.76 -16.00 -6.69
CA VAL A 83 15.87 -16.87 -7.09
C VAL A 83 15.40 -18.32 -7.08
N ASN A 84 15.70 -19.07 -8.14
CA ASN A 84 15.43 -20.50 -8.27
C ASN A 84 16.60 -21.22 -8.95
N ALA A 85 16.52 -22.55 -9.07
CA ALA A 85 17.52 -23.37 -9.74
C ALA A 85 17.81 -22.96 -11.21
N GLY A 86 16.84 -22.33 -11.89
CA GLY A 86 17.00 -21.84 -13.26
C GLY A 86 17.64 -20.43 -13.35
N THR A 87 17.79 -19.74 -12.23
CA THR A 87 18.34 -18.36 -12.22
C THR A 87 19.74 -18.25 -12.82
N PRO A 88 20.70 -19.17 -12.59
CA PRO A 88 22.01 -19.11 -13.24
C PRO A 88 21.93 -19.11 -14.77
N TYR A 89 21.04 -19.91 -15.35
CA TYR A 89 20.82 -19.95 -16.81
C TYR A 89 20.20 -18.65 -17.33
N LEU A 90 19.29 -18.07 -16.56
CA LEU A 90 18.73 -16.73 -16.85
C LEU A 90 19.82 -15.66 -16.86
N PHE A 91 20.76 -15.68 -15.91
CA PHE A 91 21.90 -14.75 -15.89
C PHE A 91 22.79 -14.87 -17.13
N MET A 92 23.11 -16.09 -17.57
CA MET A 92 23.90 -16.28 -18.77
C MET A 92 23.20 -15.74 -20.02
N ARG A 93 21.89 -15.89 -20.11
CA ARG A 93 21.09 -15.47 -21.27
C ARG A 93 20.74 -13.98 -21.28
N THR A 94 20.42 -13.40 -20.12
CA THR A 94 19.90 -12.03 -20.00
C THR A 94 20.95 -11.01 -19.59
N GLY A 95 21.95 -11.44 -18.83
CA GLY A 95 22.93 -10.57 -18.18
C GLY A 95 22.42 -9.99 -16.85
N ARG A 96 23.35 -9.69 -15.96
CA ARG A 96 23.06 -9.24 -14.58
C ARG A 96 22.18 -7.99 -14.49
N ARG A 97 22.49 -6.97 -15.32
CA ARG A 97 21.75 -5.69 -15.29
C ARG A 97 20.31 -5.84 -15.76
N ALA A 98 20.10 -6.63 -16.80
CA ALA A 98 18.74 -6.86 -17.33
C ALA A 98 17.91 -7.69 -16.36
N TRP A 99 18.50 -8.66 -15.66
CA TRP A 99 17.82 -9.45 -14.63
C TRP A 99 17.39 -8.57 -13.45
N LEU A 100 18.31 -7.76 -12.89
CA LEU A 100 17.97 -6.86 -11.78
C LEU A 100 16.92 -5.83 -12.19
N GLY A 101 17.04 -5.25 -13.39
CA GLY A 101 16.02 -4.37 -13.95
C GLY A 101 14.66 -5.04 -14.05
N GLY A 102 14.63 -6.35 -14.39
CA GLY A 102 13.39 -7.15 -14.38
C GLY A 102 12.81 -7.36 -12.98
N GLN A 103 13.65 -7.55 -11.95
CA GLN A 103 13.19 -7.65 -10.56
C GLN A 103 12.62 -6.31 -10.06
N ILE A 104 13.27 -5.19 -10.35
CA ILE A 104 12.78 -3.85 -9.97
C ILE A 104 11.44 -3.58 -10.68
N MET A 105 11.35 -3.83 -11.98
CA MET A 105 10.12 -3.66 -12.73
C MET A 105 8.99 -4.55 -12.19
N TYR A 106 9.32 -5.79 -11.80
CA TYR A 106 8.36 -6.68 -11.14
C TYR A 106 7.85 -6.07 -9.82
N VAL A 107 8.70 -5.56 -8.95
CA VAL A 107 8.28 -4.95 -7.67
C VAL A 107 7.32 -3.77 -7.91
N LEU A 108 7.65 -2.87 -8.85
CA LEU A 108 6.81 -1.70 -9.15
C LEU A 108 5.44 -2.10 -9.71
N LEU A 109 5.41 -3.05 -10.65
CA LEU A 109 4.18 -3.53 -11.26
C LEU A 109 3.37 -4.41 -10.29
N ALA A 110 4.03 -5.21 -9.45
CA ALA A 110 3.37 -6.01 -8.43
C ALA A 110 2.73 -5.12 -7.34
N ALA A 111 3.39 -4.03 -6.94
CA ALA A 111 2.81 -3.02 -6.06
C ALA A 111 1.57 -2.36 -6.68
N LEU A 112 1.62 -2.08 -8.00
CA LEU A 112 0.47 -1.55 -8.73
C LEU A 112 -0.69 -2.55 -8.75
N ALA A 113 -0.41 -3.80 -9.11
CA ALA A 113 -1.42 -4.87 -9.14
C ALA A 113 -2.05 -5.08 -7.76
N TYR A 114 -1.24 -5.04 -6.70
CA TYR A 114 -1.70 -5.13 -5.31
C TYR A 114 -2.69 -4.02 -4.95
N GLN A 115 -2.41 -2.77 -5.32
CA GLN A 115 -3.31 -1.65 -5.06
C GLN A 115 -4.58 -1.70 -5.91
N ILE A 116 -4.49 -2.18 -7.16
CA ILE A 116 -5.66 -2.42 -8.00
C ILE A 116 -6.58 -3.48 -7.36
N LEU A 117 -6.00 -4.56 -6.81
CA LEU A 117 -6.77 -5.57 -6.09
C LEU A 117 -7.47 -5.00 -4.85
N PHE A 118 -6.81 -4.15 -4.07
CA PHE A 118 -7.41 -3.45 -2.93
C PHE A 118 -8.58 -2.55 -3.35
N LEU A 119 -8.41 -1.80 -4.45
CA LEU A 119 -9.44 -0.93 -4.97
C LEU A 119 -10.63 -1.76 -5.50
N LEU A 120 -10.38 -2.77 -6.31
CA LEU A 120 -11.43 -3.62 -6.88
C LEU A 120 -12.17 -4.37 -5.78
N SER A 121 -11.47 -4.89 -4.75
CA SER A 121 -12.11 -5.57 -3.63
C SER A 121 -13.03 -4.65 -2.83
N SER A 122 -12.64 -3.38 -2.61
CA SER A 122 -13.48 -2.41 -1.91
C SER A 122 -14.80 -2.12 -2.64
N VAL A 123 -14.77 -2.08 -3.98
CA VAL A 123 -15.98 -1.89 -4.81
C VAL A 123 -16.79 -3.17 -4.87
N LEU A 124 -16.14 -4.33 -5.04
CA LEU A 124 -16.79 -5.63 -5.15
C LEU A 124 -17.62 -5.97 -3.90
N LEU A 125 -17.08 -5.68 -2.72
CA LEU A 125 -17.75 -5.95 -1.44
C LEU A 125 -18.99 -5.08 -1.19
N VAL A 126 -19.11 -3.95 -1.89
CA VAL A 126 -20.25 -3.02 -1.80
C VAL A 126 -21.31 -3.30 -2.86
N LEU A 127 -21.02 -4.12 -3.88
CA LEU A 127 -21.92 -4.38 -5.01
C LEU A 127 -23.40 -4.61 -4.64
N PRO A 128 -23.73 -5.36 -3.54
CA PRO A 128 -25.14 -5.64 -3.21
C PRO A 128 -25.96 -4.39 -2.87
N GLN A 129 -25.32 -3.28 -2.49
CA GLN A 129 -25.96 -2.02 -2.07
C GLN A 129 -25.39 -0.81 -2.82
N LEU A 130 -24.72 -1.05 -3.95
CA LEU A 130 -24.03 -0.03 -4.70
C LEU A 130 -25.00 0.99 -5.30
N GLU A 131 -24.76 2.27 -4.99
CA GLU A 131 -25.43 3.42 -5.62
C GLU A 131 -24.39 4.29 -6.31
N PHE A 132 -24.46 4.39 -7.62
CA PHE A 132 -23.53 5.20 -8.39
C PHE A 132 -23.86 6.69 -8.27
N THR A 133 -23.07 7.40 -7.47
CA THR A 133 -23.14 8.86 -7.35
C THR A 133 -21.75 9.46 -7.58
N PRO A 134 -21.64 10.62 -8.27
CA PRO A 134 -20.38 11.32 -8.46
C PRO A 134 -19.86 12.00 -7.19
N GLN A 135 -20.71 12.10 -6.18
CA GLN A 135 -20.42 12.65 -4.86
C GLN A 135 -20.20 11.53 -3.83
N TRP A 136 -19.86 11.89 -2.60
CA TRP A 136 -19.64 10.94 -1.50
C TRP A 136 -20.84 10.06 -1.15
N GLY A 137 -22.02 10.44 -1.63
CA GLY A 137 -23.28 9.76 -1.31
C GLY A 137 -23.76 10.04 0.13
N LYS A 138 -25.04 9.74 0.38
CA LYS A 138 -25.65 10.00 1.69
C LYS A 138 -25.03 9.14 2.79
N THR A 139 -24.76 7.88 2.52
CA THR A 139 -24.21 6.92 3.49
C THR A 139 -22.84 7.33 4.00
N LEU A 140 -21.87 7.55 3.08
CA LEU A 140 -20.50 7.96 3.48
C LEU A 140 -20.49 9.37 4.06
N GLY A 141 -21.30 10.29 3.50
CA GLY A 141 -21.43 11.65 4.01
C GLY A 141 -21.99 11.72 5.43
N SER A 142 -23.04 10.96 5.74
CA SER A 142 -23.63 10.90 7.08
C SER A 142 -22.66 10.26 8.08
N LEU A 143 -22.08 9.11 7.77
CA LEU A 143 -21.11 8.43 8.63
C LEU A 143 -19.87 9.28 8.91
N ALA A 144 -19.40 10.09 7.94
CA ALA A 144 -18.24 10.95 8.11
C ALA A 144 -18.53 12.25 8.90
N GLN A 145 -19.78 12.73 8.89
CA GLN A 145 -20.17 13.98 9.56
C GLN A 145 -20.78 13.77 10.95
N THR A 146 -21.20 12.55 11.27
CA THR A 146 -21.85 12.20 12.53
C THR A 146 -21.05 11.15 13.29
N ASN A 147 -21.15 11.14 14.62
CA ASN A 147 -20.51 10.13 15.45
C ASN A 147 -21.31 8.81 15.55
N ILE A 148 -22.40 8.66 14.78
CA ILE A 148 -23.24 7.46 14.78
C ILE A 148 -22.43 6.23 14.36
N GLY A 149 -21.57 6.39 13.37
CA GLY A 149 -20.68 5.32 12.91
C GLY A 149 -19.83 4.72 14.04
N TYR A 150 -19.28 5.56 14.91
CA TYR A 150 -18.47 5.12 16.05
C TYR A 150 -19.30 4.39 17.12
N TRP A 151 -20.42 4.97 17.53
CA TRP A 151 -21.19 4.46 18.67
C TRP A 151 -22.00 3.20 18.34
N GLU A 152 -22.59 3.12 17.15
CA GLU A 152 -23.51 2.03 16.80
C GLU A 152 -22.88 0.98 15.91
N TYR A 153 -21.92 1.36 15.07
CA TYR A 153 -21.34 0.47 14.06
C TYR A 153 -19.84 0.20 14.26
N GLY A 154 -19.19 0.88 15.22
CA GLY A 154 -17.78 0.68 15.55
C GLY A 154 -16.81 1.15 14.47
N ILE A 155 -17.22 2.08 13.59
CA ILE A 155 -16.38 2.63 12.52
C ILE A 155 -16.28 4.15 12.61
N THR A 156 -15.11 4.67 12.27
CA THR A 156 -14.88 6.12 12.18
C THR A 156 -14.49 6.46 10.74
N LEU A 157 -15.32 7.26 10.07
CA LEU A 157 -14.98 7.85 8.79
C LEU A 157 -14.61 9.32 8.98
N SER A 158 -13.58 9.78 8.27
CA SER A 158 -13.13 11.15 8.41
C SER A 158 -14.04 12.16 7.73
N GLY A 159 -14.61 13.05 8.52
CA GLY A 159 -15.33 14.21 8.00
C GLY A 159 -14.41 15.24 7.34
N SER A 160 -13.13 15.30 7.73
CA SER A 160 -12.13 16.18 7.13
C SER A 160 -11.88 15.82 5.67
N LEU A 161 -11.75 14.53 5.36
CA LEU A 161 -11.57 14.02 4.00
C LEU A 161 -12.73 14.40 3.09
N VAL A 162 -13.97 14.20 3.56
CA VAL A 162 -15.19 14.52 2.79
C VAL A 162 -15.31 16.01 2.49
N ARG A 163 -14.88 16.88 3.42
CA ARG A 163 -14.90 18.34 3.23
C ARG A 163 -13.78 18.86 2.33
N ARG A 164 -12.62 18.23 2.37
CA ARG A 164 -11.40 18.73 1.69
C ARG A 164 -11.27 18.25 0.25
N PHE A 165 -11.80 17.09 -0.07
CA PHE A 165 -11.59 16.45 -1.38
C PHE A 165 -12.90 16.06 -2.05
N THR A 166 -12.94 16.13 -3.36
CA THR A 166 -13.93 15.41 -4.14
C THR A 166 -13.61 13.91 -4.14
N PRO A 167 -14.60 13.01 -4.30
CA PRO A 167 -14.36 11.55 -4.28
C PRO A 167 -13.27 11.10 -5.24
N MET A 168 -13.28 11.62 -6.47
CA MET A 168 -12.30 11.28 -7.49
C MET A 168 -10.88 11.76 -7.13
N GLN A 169 -10.76 12.96 -6.55
CA GLN A 169 -9.47 13.46 -6.06
C GLN A 169 -8.92 12.61 -4.93
N ALA A 170 -9.76 12.26 -3.95
CA ALA A 170 -9.39 11.41 -2.84
C ALA A 170 -8.94 10.01 -3.32
N MET A 171 -9.68 9.41 -4.28
CA MET A 171 -9.32 8.13 -4.90
C MET A 171 -7.95 8.17 -5.57
N ALA A 172 -7.73 9.17 -6.43
CA ALA A 172 -6.47 9.30 -7.17
C ALA A 172 -5.27 9.55 -6.24
N LEU A 173 -5.44 10.43 -5.23
CA LEU A 173 -4.41 10.72 -4.24
C LEU A 173 -4.11 9.48 -3.37
N SER A 174 -5.13 8.87 -2.80
CA SER A 174 -4.97 7.66 -1.99
C SER A 174 -4.31 6.54 -2.78
N PHE A 175 -4.75 6.28 -4.01
CA PHE A 175 -4.16 5.26 -4.87
C PHE A 175 -2.68 5.53 -5.15
N SER A 176 -2.33 6.77 -5.50
CA SER A 176 -0.93 7.13 -5.81
C SER A 176 -0.01 7.01 -4.60
N LEU A 177 -0.45 7.46 -3.43
CA LEU A 177 0.34 7.38 -2.19
C LEU A 177 0.49 5.93 -1.72
N ARG A 178 -0.58 5.15 -1.74
CA ARG A 178 -0.54 3.73 -1.36
C ARG A 178 0.32 2.91 -2.31
N TRP A 179 0.22 3.14 -3.63
CA TRP A 179 1.13 2.51 -4.59
C TRP A 179 2.59 2.85 -4.30
N MET A 180 2.90 4.13 -4.06
CA MET A 180 4.25 4.59 -3.73
C MET A 180 4.79 3.89 -2.47
N VAL A 181 4.00 3.83 -1.39
CA VAL A 181 4.41 3.19 -0.12
C VAL A 181 4.58 1.68 -0.29
N THR A 182 3.68 1.01 -1.00
CA THR A 182 3.82 -0.42 -1.31
C THR A 182 5.06 -0.71 -2.15
N ALA A 183 5.35 0.15 -3.13
CA ALA A 183 6.57 0.06 -3.92
C ALA A 183 7.83 0.30 -3.09
N LEU A 184 7.81 1.25 -2.15
CA LEU A 184 8.89 1.49 -1.19
C LEU A 184 9.16 0.24 -0.33
N LEU A 185 8.13 -0.37 0.24
CA LEU A 185 8.27 -1.61 1.02
C LEU A 185 8.85 -2.74 0.16
N GLY A 186 8.33 -2.93 -1.04
CA GLY A 186 8.84 -3.95 -1.96
C GLY A 186 10.29 -3.72 -2.38
N MET A 187 10.68 -2.47 -2.65
CA MET A 187 12.06 -2.11 -2.98
C MET A 187 13.01 -2.23 -1.79
N LEU A 188 12.53 -1.92 -0.58
CA LEU A 188 13.31 -2.13 0.65
C LEU A 188 13.60 -3.62 0.85
N LEU A 189 12.58 -4.47 0.75
CA LEU A 189 12.75 -5.92 0.86
C LEU A 189 13.69 -6.47 -0.22
N LEU A 190 13.52 -6.06 -1.48
CA LEU A 190 14.41 -6.45 -2.56
C LEU A 190 15.87 -6.02 -2.25
N CYS A 191 16.07 -4.76 -1.84
CA CYS A 191 17.39 -4.24 -1.53
C CYS A 191 18.02 -4.99 -0.35
N MET A 192 17.29 -5.16 0.76
CA MET A 192 17.79 -5.87 1.95
C MET A 192 18.12 -7.33 1.62
N ASN A 193 17.25 -8.04 0.92
CA ASN A 193 17.44 -9.44 0.57
C ASN A 193 18.56 -9.66 -0.47
N LEU A 194 18.95 -8.62 -1.22
CA LEU A 194 20.14 -8.68 -2.06
C LEU A 194 21.44 -8.73 -1.25
N PHE A 195 21.49 -8.12 -0.07
CA PHE A 195 22.72 -7.97 0.71
C PHE A 195 22.73 -8.79 2.00
N LEU A 196 21.58 -9.03 2.59
CA LEU A 196 21.38 -9.66 3.89
C LEU A 196 20.45 -10.88 3.76
N PRO A 197 20.44 -11.79 4.75
CA PRO A 197 19.44 -12.84 4.84
C PRO A 197 18.00 -12.26 4.84
N ARG A 198 17.05 -12.98 4.25
CA ARG A 198 15.64 -12.53 4.05
C ARG A 198 14.94 -12.09 5.34
N VAL A 199 15.34 -12.66 6.47
CA VAL A 199 14.81 -12.31 7.80
C VAL A 199 14.97 -10.82 8.10
N PHE A 200 16.12 -10.22 7.73
CA PHE A 200 16.37 -8.80 7.98
C PHE A 200 15.47 -7.89 7.15
N GLY A 201 15.16 -8.27 5.90
CA GLY A 201 14.20 -7.55 5.07
C GLY A 201 12.81 -7.57 5.69
N MET A 202 12.35 -8.72 6.17
CA MET A 202 11.05 -8.86 6.84
C MET A 202 11.00 -8.06 8.16
N ILE A 203 12.05 -8.08 8.96
CA ILE A 203 12.13 -7.28 10.20
C ILE A 203 12.07 -5.79 9.89
N ALA A 204 12.83 -5.31 8.91
CA ALA A 204 12.81 -3.90 8.51
C ALA A 204 11.44 -3.47 7.97
N GLY A 205 10.81 -4.30 7.13
CA GLY A 205 9.45 -4.07 6.64
C GLY A 205 8.43 -4.05 7.77
N GLY A 206 8.51 -5.01 8.71
CA GLY A 206 7.67 -5.07 9.91
C GLY A 206 7.82 -3.85 10.81
N ALA A 207 9.05 -3.37 11.01
CA ALA A 207 9.29 -2.13 11.75
C ALA A 207 8.60 -0.93 11.11
N ILE A 208 8.65 -0.80 9.77
CA ILE A 208 7.94 0.25 9.04
C ILE A 208 6.43 0.11 9.18
N ALA A 209 5.90 -1.11 9.13
CA ALA A 209 4.46 -1.36 9.31
C ALA A 209 3.97 -0.93 10.70
N LEU A 210 4.79 -1.12 11.73
CA LEU A 210 4.48 -0.72 13.11
C LEU A 210 4.61 0.78 13.38
N LEU A 211 5.28 1.55 12.51
CA LEU A 211 5.41 3.00 12.72
C LEU A 211 4.07 3.73 12.66
N HIS A 212 3.09 3.26 11.88
CA HIS A 212 1.79 3.92 11.78
C HIS A 212 0.98 3.83 13.09
N PRO A 213 0.74 2.63 13.68
CA PRO A 213 0.06 2.56 14.97
C PRO A 213 0.84 3.24 16.09
N THR A 214 2.17 3.25 16.05
CA THR A 214 2.96 4.01 17.03
C THR A 214 2.81 5.51 16.86
N ALA A 215 2.72 6.02 15.63
CA ALA A 215 2.51 7.43 15.33
C ALA A 215 1.13 7.93 15.86
N ILE A 216 0.09 7.12 15.71
CA ILE A 216 -1.25 7.45 16.22
C ILE A 216 -1.27 7.53 17.75
N ASN A 217 -0.54 6.65 18.45
CA ASN A 217 -0.50 6.58 19.90
C ASN A 217 0.55 7.52 20.52
N ALA A 218 1.42 8.13 19.73
CA ALA A 218 2.43 9.07 20.22
C ALA A 218 1.85 10.47 20.41
N SER A 219 2.32 11.17 21.43
CA SER A 219 1.90 12.53 21.73
C SER A 219 2.46 13.61 20.80
N GLY A 220 3.21 13.22 19.75
CA GLY A 220 3.87 14.14 18.83
C GLY A 220 3.66 13.79 17.36
N THR A 221 3.74 14.80 16.50
CA THR A 221 3.55 14.65 15.04
C THR A 221 4.82 14.22 14.29
N PHE A 222 5.97 14.16 14.96
CA PHE A 222 7.26 13.82 14.35
C PHE A 222 7.26 12.44 13.65
N LEU A 223 6.60 11.44 14.26
CA LEU A 223 6.53 10.09 13.70
C LEU A 223 5.79 10.04 12.36
N TYR A 224 4.84 10.94 12.10
CA TYR A 224 4.15 11.02 10.81
C TYR A 224 5.09 11.43 9.65
N TYR A 225 6.15 12.19 9.94
CA TYR A 225 7.16 12.55 8.94
C TYR A 225 8.04 11.36 8.54
N ILE A 226 8.31 10.44 9.48
CA ILE A 226 9.23 9.30 9.27
C ILE A 226 8.46 8.04 8.84
N SER A 227 7.17 7.94 9.13
CA SER A 227 6.36 6.74 8.88
C SER A 227 5.79 6.72 7.44
N PRO A 228 6.34 5.93 6.52
CA PRO A 228 5.76 5.81 5.17
C PRO A 228 4.33 5.26 5.21
N ALA A 229 4.02 4.38 6.15
CA ALA A 229 2.68 3.82 6.29
C ALA A 229 1.64 4.92 6.63
N SER A 230 1.99 5.91 7.44
CA SER A 230 1.11 7.04 7.78
C SER A 230 0.82 7.96 6.58
N TRP A 231 1.70 8.00 5.57
CA TRP A 231 1.50 8.83 4.38
C TRP A 231 0.34 8.36 3.50
N THR A 232 -0.16 7.14 3.72
CA THR A 232 -1.30 6.60 2.97
C THR A 232 -2.64 7.14 3.45
N ALA A 233 -2.73 7.56 4.72
CA ALA A 233 -3.95 8.08 5.33
C ALA A 233 -4.05 9.60 5.12
N LEU A 234 -4.97 10.03 4.25
CA LEU A 234 -5.14 11.44 3.84
C LEU A 234 -5.49 12.39 4.99
N ASP A 235 -5.95 11.87 6.13
CA ASP A 235 -6.22 12.68 7.33
C ASP A 235 -4.95 13.23 7.98
N TYR A 236 -3.84 12.54 7.82
CA TYR A 236 -2.54 12.92 8.37
C TYR A 236 -1.64 13.57 7.31
N VAL A 237 -2.24 14.05 6.23
CA VAL A 237 -1.52 14.72 5.14
C VAL A 237 -2.03 16.14 5.00
N ASN A 238 -1.12 17.11 5.11
CA ASN A 238 -1.41 18.49 4.81
C ASN A 238 -1.40 18.70 3.29
N VAL A 239 -2.50 19.24 2.76
CA VAL A 239 -2.59 19.61 1.36
C VAL A 239 -2.63 21.12 1.30
N SER A 240 -1.50 21.75 0.95
CA SER A 240 -1.34 23.20 0.85
C SER A 240 -2.42 23.80 -0.05
N GLY A 241 -3.29 24.62 0.51
CA GLY A 241 -4.33 25.33 -0.21
C GLY A 241 -5.69 25.42 0.48
N GLY A 242 -5.91 24.69 1.59
CA GLY A 242 -7.12 24.81 2.40
C GLY A 242 -6.85 25.63 3.67
N SER A 243 -7.68 26.63 3.93
CA SER A 243 -7.66 27.50 5.12
C SER A 243 -7.99 26.81 6.44
N ASP A 244 -7.88 25.49 6.51
CA ASP A 244 -8.40 24.71 7.60
C ASP A 244 -7.36 24.37 8.66
N THR A 245 -7.51 25.07 9.76
CA THR A 245 -7.01 24.80 11.12
C THR A 245 -5.49 24.64 11.30
N SER A 246 -4.96 25.41 12.24
CA SER A 246 -3.59 25.36 12.77
C SER A 246 -3.10 23.92 13.13
N ALA A 247 -4.00 23.01 13.44
CA ALA A 247 -3.69 21.61 13.73
C ALA A 247 -3.17 20.82 12.51
N MET A 248 -3.64 21.12 11.30
CA MET A 248 -3.20 20.44 10.08
C MET A 248 -1.79 20.85 9.62
N ALA A 249 -1.34 22.03 10.01
CA ALA A 249 0.03 22.52 9.71
C ALA A 249 1.12 21.67 10.38
N LEU A 250 0.77 20.86 11.37
CA LEU A 250 1.69 19.99 12.09
C LEU A 250 1.96 18.65 11.37
N PHE A 251 1.16 18.29 10.35
CA PHE A 251 1.33 17.06 9.58
C PHE A 251 2.17 17.30 8.31
N PRO A 252 2.83 16.24 7.78
CA PRO A 252 3.65 16.36 6.57
C PRO A 252 2.83 16.84 5.37
N ASP A 253 3.43 17.77 4.62
CA ASP A 253 2.83 18.26 3.37
C ASP A 253 2.87 17.21 2.27
N LEU A 254 1.88 17.21 1.40
CA LEU A 254 1.79 16.29 0.26
C LEU A 254 3.03 16.36 -0.64
N THR A 255 3.59 17.57 -0.82
CA THR A 255 4.81 17.79 -1.59
C THR A 255 6.01 17.12 -0.93
N TYR A 256 6.15 17.27 0.39
CA TYR A 256 7.18 16.59 1.18
C TYR A 256 7.09 15.07 1.02
N ILE A 257 5.89 14.49 1.19
CA ILE A 257 5.66 13.05 1.07
C ILE A 257 6.07 12.52 -0.31
N ARG A 258 5.67 13.22 -1.37
CA ARG A 258 6.00 12.83 -2.76
C ARG A 258 7.48 12.91 -3.03
N ILE A 259 8.12 14.03 -2.67
CA ILE A 259 9.56 14.22 -2.90
C ILE A 259 10.37 13.20 -2.09
N THR A 260 10.09 13.07 -0.80
CA THR A 260 10.79 12.14 0.09
C THR A 260 10.58 10.69 -0.34
N GLY A 261 9.33 10.30 -0.63
CA GLY A 261 9.01 8.95 -1.10
C GLY A 261 9.71 8.60 -2.41
N MET A 262 9.69 9.50 -3.40
CA MET A 262 10.40 9.29 -4.67
C MET A 262 11.92 9.27 -4.48
N ALA A 263 12.47 10.13 -3.62
CA ALA A 263 13.90 10.15 -3.33
C ALA A 263 14.38 8.83 -2.69
N ILE A 264 13.62 8.31 -1.70
CA ILE A 264 13.93 7.02 -1.06
C ILE A 264 13.81 5.89 -2.09
N LEU A 265 12.77 5.87 -2.92
CA LEU A 265 12.58 4.87 -3.96
C LEU A 265 13.77 4.84 -4.94
N LEU A 266 14.18 6.01 -5.44
CA LEU A 266 15.32 6.15 -6.32
C LEU A 266 16.63 5.73 -5.65
N ALA A 267 16.83 6.10 -4.37
CA ALA A 267 18.00 5.69 -3.60
C ALA A 267 18.08 4.17 -3.46
N LEU A 268 16.96 3.48 -3.14
CA LEU A 268 16.90 2.03 -3.04
C LEU A 268 17.20 1.35 -4.39
N ILE A 269 16.69 1.90 -5.49
CA ILE A 269 17.00 1.42 -6.84
C ILE A 269 18.49 1.57 -7.13
N LEU A 270 19.08 2.73 -6.86
CA LEU A 270 20.50 3.00 -7.08
C LEU A 270 21.41 2.07 -6.22
N ILE A 271 21.08 1.93 -4.93
CA ILE A 271 21.82 1.03 -4.01
C ILE A 271 21.76 -0.41 -4.53
N SER A 272 20.58 -0.87 -4.97
CA SER A 272 20.41 -2.21 -5.55
C SER A 272 21.29 -2.40 -6.78
N PHE A 273 21.35 -1.43 -7.70
CA PHE A 273 22.18 -1.50 -8.89
C PHE A 273 23.67 -1.45 -8.58
N LEU A 274 24.10 -0.54 -7.72
CA LEU A 274 25.53 -0.37 -7.39
C LEU A 274 26.07 -1.55 -6.58
N GLY A 275 25.32 -2.02 -5.61
CA GLY A 275 25.74 -3.12 -4.76
C GLY A 275 25.74 -4.47 -5.50
N PHE A 276 24.78 -4.70 -6.39
CA PHE A 276 24.71 -5.94 -7.17
C PHE A 276 25.87 -6.10 -8.16
N ARG A 277 26.52 -5.02 -8.58
CA ARG A 277 27.71 -5.08 -9.44
C ARG A 277 28.89 -5.84 -8.79
N LYS A 278 29.00 -5.78 -7.46
CA LYS A 278 30.13 -6.35 -6.68
C LYS A 278 29.85 -7.78 -6.16
N LYS A 279 28.60 -8.25 -6.13
CA LYS A 279 28.19 -9.51 -5.51
C LYS A 279 28.34 -10.70 -6.48
N SER A 280 28.86 -11.84 -6.00
CA SER A 280 28.90 -13.07 -6.80
C SER A 280 27.52 -13.74 -6.84
N ILE A 281 27.20 -14.42 -7.95
CA ILE A 281 25.89 -15.07 -8.17
C ILE A 281 25.68 -16.24 -7.20
N TYR A 282 26.75 -16.93 -6.83
CA TYR A 282 26.71 -18.06 -5.92
C TYR A 282 26.27 -17.68 -4.49
N SER A 283 26.50 -16.45 -4.06
CA SER A 283 26.06 -15.99 -2.74
C SER A 283 24.55 -15.73 -2.63
N LEU A 284 23.81 -15.71 -3.74
CA LEU A 284 22.34 -15.55 -3.74
C LEU A 284 21.60 -16.88 -3.55
N SER A 285 22.27 -18.02 -3.78
CA SER A 285 21.64 -19.34 -3.61
C SER A 285 21.78 -19.88 -2.18
N THR A 286 22.58 -19.24 -1.34
CA THR A 286 22.85 -19.63 0.05
C THR A 286 22.15 -18.74 1.08
N THR A 287 21.49 -17.66 0.67
CA THR A 287 20.64 -16.77 1.49
C THR A 287 19.16 -17.03 1.27
#